data_56442edb959b4f240a67820eb980d5bd
#
_entry.id   56442edb959b4f240a67820eb980d5bd
#
_cell.length_a   1.000
_cell.length_b   1.000
_cell.length_c   1.000
_cell.angle_alpha   90.00
_cell.angle_beta   90.00
_cell.angle_gamma   90.00
#
_symmetry.space_group_name_H-M   'P 1'
#
loop_
_entity.id
_entity.type
_entity.pdbx_description
1 polymer ?
#
loop_
_entity_poly.entity_id
_entity_poly.type
_entity_poly.pdbx_seq_one_letter_code
_entity_poly.pdbx_strand_id
1 'polypeptide(L)'
;MLSHKKGLTIVFILIIVGTYFYYYESQKEKIILKIFHAGSLTEPLEKIEKYFESKYPNVNILREPSGSIEAIRKLTDLGLEADVIAVADYSLIPKTMFPDYADWYIMFAKNRLVLAYNDKSKYRNEINDENWFEILRKENVRFGFSNPNNDPCGYRALMAIQLSELYYNNSKIFDELIEKNTNIKVKFKNGVYAIEVPDSARLQPSKKVLIRNFEMELISALESGDIDYCFTYESVAKQNNQIFLKLPSKIDFSSIENASFYKNVQLYLPNGEIVIGNPIVYGVTIPKNALNKNLALEFVKLLISKEGQEIFSSLGQEPLVPAIAEGNLPNGLKPYFNGE
;
A
#
# COMPACT_ATOMS: atom_id res chain seq x y z
N MET A 1 -31.78 -60.98 8.99
CA MET A 1 -32.36 -59.90 8.15
C MET A 1 -32.76 -58.62 8.91
N LEU A 2 -33.14 -58.65 10.19
CA LEU A 2 -33.49 -57.45 10.97
C LEU A 2 -32.29 -56.58 11.41
N SER A 3 -31.07 -57.13 11.53
CA SER A 3 -29.87 -56.38 11.95
C SER A 3 -29.37 -55.41 10.88
N HIS A 4 -29.41 -55.78 9.60
CA HIS A 4 -28.98 -54.90 8.49
C HIS A 4 -29.91 -53.71 8.28
N LYS A 5 -31.21 -53.87 8.50
CA LYS A 5 -32.19 -52.74 8.37
C LYS A 5 -31.97 -51.68 9.46
N LYS A 6 -31.68 -52.07 10.68
CA LYS A 6 -31.36 -51.11 11.77
C LYS A 6 -30.09 -50.33 11.54
N GLY A 7 -29.05 -50.97 10.99
CA GLY A 7 -27.80 -50.29 10.62
C GLY A 7 -28.02 -49.22 9.51
N LEU A 8 -28.82 -49.56 8.49
CA LEU A 8 -29.11 -48.64 7.39
C LEU A 8 -29.90 -47.40 7.85
N THR A 9 -30.87 -47.62 8.78
CA THR A 9 -31.68 -46.53 9.36
C THR A 9 -30.80 -45.55 10.19
N ILE A 10 -29.84 -46.07 10.97
CA ILE A 10 -28.92 -45.24 11.77
C ILE A 10 -28.04 -44.40 10.87
N VAL A 11 -27.50 -44.96 9.78
CA VAL A 11 -26.68 -44.23 8.82
C VAL A 11 -27.49 -43.15 8.15
N PHE A 12 -28.76 -43.41 7.77
CA PHE A 12 -29.63 -42.41 7.14
C PHE A 12 -29.95 -41.24 8.08
N ILE A 13 -30.20 -41.52 9.36
CA ILE A 13 -30.41 -40.52 10.40
C ILE A 13 -29.18 -39.64 10.59
N LEU A 14 -27.98 -40.23 10.64
CA LEU A 14 -26.72 -39.49 10.77
C LEU A 14 -26.46 -38.60 9.57
N ILE A 15 -26.79 -39.03 8.35
CA ILE A 15 -26.68 -38.18 7.14
C ILE A 15 -27.67 -37.02 7.21
N ILE A 16 -28.92 -37.25 7.61
CA ILE A 16 -29.94 -36.20 7.74
C ILE A 16 -29.53 -35.17 8.82
N VAL A 17 -29.06 -35.67 9.97
CA VAL A 17 -28.57 -34.78 11.05
C VAL A 17 -27.34 -34.01 10.60
N GLY A 18 -26.41 -34.66 9.90
CA GLY A 18 -25.21 -33.99 9.34
C GLY A 18 -25.56 -32.93 8.29
N THR A 19 -26.51 -33.25 7.37
CA THR A 19 -26.97 -32.27 6.36
C THR A 19 -27.76 -31.12 6.98
N TYR A 20 -28.59 -31.41 8.01
CA TYR A 20 -29.30 -30.37 8.75
C TYR A 20 -28.34 -29.44 9.51
N PHE A 21 -27.32 -30.00 10.19
CA PHE A 21 -26.26 -29.22 10.85
C PHE A 21 -25.48 -28.39 9.85
N TYR A 22 -25.08 -28.96 8.71
CA TYR A 22 -24.38 -28.26 7.65
C TYR A 22 -25.23 -27.11 7.07
N TYR A 23 -26.54 -27.38 6.83
CA TYR A 23 -27.48 -26.37 6.36
C TYR A 23 -27.70 -25.25 7.39
N TYR A 24 -27.82 -25.61 8.68
CA TYR A 24 -28.00 -24.65 9.76
C TYR A 24 -26.76 -23.75 9.96
N GLU A 25 -25.56 -24.32 9.92
CA GLU A 25 -24.29 -23.57 9.95
C GLU A 25 -24.14 -22.66 8.72
N SER A 26 -24.56 -23.10 7.53
CA SER A 26 -24.50 -22.31 6.29
C SER A 26 -25.48 -21.12 6.25
N GLN A 27 -26.49 -21.11 7.13
CA GLN A 27 -27.48 -20.01 7.24
C GLN A 27 -27.09 -18.95 8.29
N LYS A 28 -26.02 -19.16 9.05
CA LYS A 28 -25.54 -18.11 9.96
C LYS A 28 -25.00 -16.95 9.13
N GLU A 29 -25.52 -15.75 9.36
CA GLU A 29 -24.96 -14.53 8.77
C GLU A 29 -23.47 -14.45 9.15
N LYS A 30 -22.63 -14.33 8.13
CA LYS A 30 -21.20 -14.16 8.36
C LYS A 30 -20.92 -12.78 8.95
N ILE A 31 -19.99 -12.72 9.89
CA ILE A 31 -19.48 -11.47 10.44
C ILE A 31 -18.61 -10.82 9.37
N ILE A 32 -18.93 -9.58 8.99
CA ILE A 32 -18.12 -8.83 8.03
C ILE A 32 -16.97 -8.14 8.76
N LEU A 33 -15.72 -8.50 8.43
CA LEU A 33 -14.52 -7.78 8.86
C LEU A 33 -14.09 -6.83 7.75
N LYS A 34 -14.29 -5.53 7.95
CA LYS A 34 -14.04 -4.53 6.92
C LYS A 34 -12.65 -3.93 7.01
N ILE A 35 -11.90 -3.93 5.91
CA ILE A 35 -10.51 -3.47 5.84
C ILE A 35 -10.37 -2.42 4.74
N PHE A 36 -9.98 -1.18 5.10
CA PHE A 36 -9.51 -0.18 4.14
C PHE A 36 -7.99 -0.27 4.04
N HIS A 37 -7.47 -0.34 2.83
CA HIS A 37 -6.03 -0.56 2.67
C HIS A 37 -5.45 0.10 1.42
N ALA A 38 -4.13 0.33 1.46
CA ALA A 38 -3.35 0.78 0.31
C ALA A 38 -3.43 -0.22 -0.85
N GLY A 39 -3.44 0.28 -2.09
CA GLY A 39 -3.48 -0.53 -3.30
C GLY A 39 -2.39 -1.59 -3.37
N SER A 40 -1.16 -1.26 -2.96
CA SER A 40 -0.01 -2.18 -2.91
C SER A 40 -0.14 -3.34 -1.92
N LEU A 41 -1.15 -3.32 -1.06
CA LEU A 41 -1.47 -4.41 -0.13
C LEU A 41 -2.54 -5.37 -0.67
N THR A 42 -3.06 -5.16 -1.88
CA THR A 42 -4.18 -5.95 -2.43
C THR A 42 -3.86 -7.44 -2.46
N GLU A 43 -2.77 -7.83 -3.09
CA GLU A 43 -2.37 -9.24 -3.23
C GLU A 43 -2.02 -9.92 -1.89
N PRO A 44 -1.16 -9.31 -1.03
CA PRO A 44 -0.84 -9.96 0.23
C PRO A 44 -2.06 -10.08 1.16
N LEU A 45 -2.91 -9.06 1.20
CA LEU A 45 -4.13 -9.13 2.03
C LEU A 45 -5.15 -10.12 1.47
N GLU A 46 -5.21 -10.36 0.15
CA GLU A 46 -6.04 -11.44 -0.42
C GLU A 46 -5.57 -12.83 0.05
N LYS A 47 -4.27 -13.07 0.10
CA LYS A 47 -3.76 -14.35 0.62
C LYS A 47 -3.99 -14.47 2.14
N ILE A 48 -3.83 -13.39 2.88
CA ILE A 48 -4.11 -13.35 4.32
C ILE A 48 -5.61 -13.56 4.60
N GLU A 49 -6.50 -12.94 3.80
CA GLU A 49 -7.95 -13.15 3.84
C GLU A 49 -8.29 -14.63 3.72
N LYS A 50 -7.84 -15.28 2.63
CA LYS A 50 -8.10 -16.71 2.39
C LYS A 50 -7.63 -17.59 3.56
N TYR A 51 -6.45 -17.27 4.11
CA TYR A 51 -5.92 -18.00 5.27
C TYR A 51 -6.75 -17.71 6.53
N PHE A 52 -7.13 -16.47 6.80
CA PHE A 52 -7.93 -16.07 7.93
C PHE A 52 -9.32 -16.69 7.91
N GLU A 53 -10.03 -16.62 6.78
CA GLU A 53 -11.37 -17.20 6.61
C GLU A 53 -11.37 -18.74 6.73
N SER A 54 -10.27 -19.39 6.37
CA SER A 54 -10.11 -20.84 6.61
C SER A 54 -10.07 -21.19 8.09
N LYS A 55 -9.54 -20.30 8.94
CA LYS A 55 -9.52 -20.45 10.40
C LYS A 55 -10.81 -19.97 11.08
N TYR A 56 -11.48 -19.00 10.48
CA TYR A 56 -12.71 -18.39 10.97
C TYR A 56 -13.84 -18.48 9.93
N PRO A 57 -14.44 -19.68 9.72
CA PRO A 57 -15.41 -19.91 8.61
C PRO A 57 -16.66 -19.04 8.66
N ASN A 58 -16.99 -18.49 9.84
CA ASN A 58 -18.11 -17.57 10.06
C ASN A 58 -17.76 -16.10 9.80
N VAL A 59 -16.53 -15.80 9.34
CA VAL A 59 -16.10 -14.45 8.98
C VAL A 59 -16.04 -14.31 7.46
N ASN A 60 -16.35 -13.14 6.97
CA ASN A 60 -16.13 -12.71 5.60
C ASN A 60 -15.36 -11.41 5.63
N ILE A 61 -14.20 -11.37 5.01
CA ILE A 61 -13.38 -10.15 4.94
C ILE A 61 -13.80 -9.33 3.73
N LEU A 62 -14.16 -8.07 3.96
CA LEU A 62 -14.45 -7.10 2.91
C LEU A 62 -13.29 -6.11 2.81
N ARG A 63 -12.47 -6.25 1.76
CA ARG A 63 -11.33 -5.36 1.48
C ARG A 63 -11.73 -4.25 0.52
N GLU A 64 -11.33 -3.03 0.84
CA GLU A 64 -11.50 -1.86 -0.02
C GLU A 64 -10.14 -1.21 -0.31
N PRO A 65 -9.50 -1.53 -1.46
CA PRO A 65 -8.25 -0.92 -1.86
C PRO A 65 -8.43 0.52 -2.35
N SER A 66 -7.47 1.39 -2.03
CA SER A 66 -7.38 2.77 -2.55
C SER A 66 -5.97 3.32 -2.30
N GLY A 67 -5.70 4.60 -2.57
CA GLY A 67 -4.53 5.28 -2.03
C GLY A 67 -4.61 5.37 -0.50
N SER A 68 -3.47 5.33 0.19
CA SER A 68 -3.44 5.31 1.67
C SER A 68 -4.13 6.50 2.30
N ILE A 69 -3.96 7.69 1.74
CA ILE A 69 -4.62 8.92 2.22
C ILE A 69 -6.14 8.80 2.03
N GLU A 70 -6.56 8.30 0.88
CA GLU A 70 -7.98 8.06 0.60
C GLU A 70 -8.57 7.00 1.53
N ALA A 71 -7.85 5.91 1.79
CA ALA A 71 -8.28 4.87 2.73
C ALA A 71 -8.57 5.44 4.13
N ILE A 72 -7.71 6.33 4.62
CA ILE A 72 -7.93 7.01 5.90
C ILE A 72 -9.11 7.99 5.82
N ARG A 73 -9.20 8.79 4.76
CA ARG A 73 -10.29 9.78 4.58
C ARG A 73 -11.68 9.14 4.48
N LYS A 74 -11.80 7.92 3.98
CA LYS A 74 -13.06 7.16 4.06
C LYS A 74 -13.57 7.07 5.49
N LEU A 75 -12.66 6.86 6.45
CA LEU A 75 -13.00 6.82 7.88
C LEU A 75 -13.15 8.23 8.47
N THR A 76 -12.17 9.13 8.27
CA THR A 76 -12.08 10.40 8.99
C THR A 76 -13.04 11.45 8.44
N ASP A 77 -13.17 11.55 7.12
CA ASP A 77 -13.91 12.63 6.44
C ASP A 77 -15.33 12.17 6.03
N LEU A 78 -15.47 10.90 5.61
CA LEU A 78 -16.75 10.36 5.17
C LEU A 78 -17.50 9.60 6.27
N GLY A 79 -16.88 9.35 7.43
CA GLY A 79 -17.47 8.65 8.56
C GLY A 79 -17.80 7.17 8.26
N LEU A 80 -17.13 6.56 7.26
CA LEU A 80 -17.33 5.15 6.95
C LEU A 80 -16.65 4.28 8.01
N GLU A 81 -17.26 3.14 8.31
CA GLU A 81 -16.73 2.19 9.29
C GLU A 81 -15.73 1.22 8.67
N ALA A 82 -14.65 0.95 9.38
CA ALA A 82 -13.68 -0.10 9.10
C ALA A 82 -13.19 -0.74 10.39
N ASP A 83 -12.85 -2.01 10.32
CA ASP A 83 -12.27 -2.75 11.45
C ASP A 83 -10.73 -2.68 11.44
N VAL A 84 -10.12 -2.55 10.26
CA VAL A 84 -8.67 -2.42 10.10
C VAL A 84 -8.36 -1.34 9.04
N ILE A 85 -7.35 -0.53 9.33
CA ILE A 85 -6.72 0.40 8.37
C ILE A 85 -5.29 -0.05 8.16
N ALA A 86 -4.89 -0.31 6.91
CA ALA A 86 -3.54 -0.71 6.53
C ALA A 86 -3.00 0.18 5.39
N VAL A 87 -1.91 0.90 5.63
CA VAL A 87 -1.40 1.96 4.75
C VAL A 87 0.05 1.73 4.32
N ALA A 88 0.43 2.28 3.17
CA ALA A 88 1.79 2.20 2.63
C ALA A 88 2.75 3.25 3.23
N ASP A 89 2.26 4.14 4.07
CA ASP A 89 3.04 5.07 4.87
C ASP A 89 2.50 5.09 6.29
N TYR A 90 3.21 4.45 7.22
CA TYR A 90 2.81 4.36 8.63
C TYR A 90 2.62 5.74 9.28
N SER A 91 3.39 6.75 8.84
CA SER A 91 3.35 8.10 9.43
C SER A 91 2.00 8.80 9.25
N LEU A 92 1.18 8.36 8.30
CA LEU A 92 -0.17 8.86 8.11
C LEU A 92 -1.08 8.52 9.29
N ILE A 93 -0.87 7.37 9.96
CA ILE A 93 -1.73 6.96 11.08
C ILE A 93 -1.65 7.95 12.25
N PRO A 94 -0.48 8.18 12.89
CA PRO A 94 -0.42 9.12 14.00
C PRO A 94 -0.75 10.55 13.58
N LYS A 95 -0.46 10.94 12.35
CA LYS A 95 -0.64 12.30 11.86
C LYS A 95 -2.10 12.66 11.61
N THR A 96 -2.90 11.71 11.11
CA THR A 96 -4.27 11.99 10.66
C THR A 96 -5.35 11.28 11.47
N MET A 97 -4.99 10.22 12.21
CA MET A 97 -5.95 9.45 13.00
C MET A 97 -5.83 9.65 14.50
N PHE A 98 -4.67 10.13 15.02
CA PHE A 98 -4.50 10.37 16.46
C PHE A 98 -5.03 11.75 16.87
N PRO A 99 -5.60 11.87 18.06
CA PRO A 99 -6.01 10.79 18.96
C PRO A 99 -7.43 10.26 18.68
N ASP A 100 -8.18 10.85 17.74
CA ASP A 100 -9.63 10.68 17.65
C ASP A 100 -10.04 9.30 17.11
N TYR A 101 -9.33 8.80 16.09
CA TYR A 101 -9.67 7.56 15.38
C TYR A 101 -8.78 6.39 15.76
N ALA A 102 -7.56 6.62 16.23
CA ALA A 102 -6.61 5.60 16.68
C ALA A 102 -5.70 6.18 17.78
N ASP A 103 -4.94 5.33 18.47
CA ASP A 103 -3.93 5.73 19.45
C ASP A 103 -2.71 4.80 19.48
N TRP A 104 -2.61 3.91 18.51
CA TRP A 104 -1.47 3.02 18.26
C TRP A 104 -1.39 2.64 16.81
N TYR A 105 -0.22 2.17 16.39
CA TYR A 105 0.00 1.52 15.10
C TYR A 105 1.14 0.52 15.17
N ILE A 106 1.21 -0.36 14.16
CA ILE A 106 2.29 -1.32 13.97
C ILE A 106 2.88 -1.13 12.58
N MET A 107 4.20 -0.98 12.53
CA MET A 107 4.99 -1.05 11.32
C MET A 107 5.36 -2.52 11.06
N PHE A 108 5.02 -3.07 9.88
CA PHE A 108 5.09 -4.52 9.66
C PHE A 108 5.86 -4.95 8.41
N ALA A 109 6.04 -4.08 7.43
CA ALA A 109 6.78 -4.38 6.21
C ALA A 109 7.37 -3.12 5.58
N LYS A 110 8.37 -3.30 4.70
CA LYS A 110 9.01 -2.25 3.89
C LYS A 110 8.78 -2.50 2.40
N ASN A 111 9.08 -1.48 1.61
CA ASN A 111 9.08 -1.57 0.16
C ASN A 111 10.13 -0.61 -0.43
N ARG A 112 10.21 -0.53 -1.76
CA ARG A 112 10.98 0.48 -2.48
C ARG A 112 10.23 0.98 -3.69
N LEU A 113 10.53 2.19 -4.10
CA LEU A 113 10.07 2.76 -5.35
C LEU A 113 10.92 2.22 -6.51
N VAL A 114 10.26 1.84 -7.59
CA VAL A 114 10.90 1.40 -8.84
C VAL A 114 10.26 2.11 -10.03
N LEU A 115 10.94 2.06 -11.16
CA LEU A 115 10.37 2.47 -12.44
C LEU A 115 9.98 1.20 -13.22
N ALA A 116 8.68 0.91 -13.26
CA ALA A 116 8.13 -0.24 -13.98
C ALA A 116 7.94 0.06 -15.47
N TYR A 117 8.11 -0.98 -16.29
CA TYR A 117 7.94 -0.96 -17.74
C TYR A 117 7.64 -2.37 -18.26
N ASN A 118 7.36 -2.52 -19.56
CA ASN A 118 7.09 -3.81 -20.18
C ASN A 118 7.77 -3.95 -21.54
N ASP A 119 7.49 -5.06 -22.24
CA ASP A 119 8.08 -5.35 -23.55
C ASP A 119 7.72 -4.35 -24.65
N LYS A 120 6.65 -3.57 -24.49
CA LYS A 120 6.20 -2.55 -25.44
C LYS A 120 6.84 -1.19 -25.16
N SER A 121 7.47 -1.00 -24.01
CA SER A 121 8.03 0.29 -23.56
C SER A 121 9.19 0.73 -24.44
N LYS A 122 9.15 1.98 -24.86
CA LYS A 122 10.20 2.57 -25.71
C LYS A 122 11.51 2.66 -24.94
N TYR A 123 12.61 2.40 -25.62
CA TYR A 123 13.97 2.44 -25.04
C TYR A 123 14.22 1.46 -23.88
N ARG A 124 13.41 0.41 -23.75
CA ARG A 124 13.54 -0.58 -22.66
C ARG A 124 14.89 -1.27 -22.55
N ASN A 125 15.62 -1.38 -23.67
CA ASN A 125 16.96 -1.99 -23.72
C ASN A 125 18.09 -0.99 -23.49
N GLU A 126 17.77 0.31 -23.41
CA GLU A 126 18.74 1.39 -23.20
C GLU A 126 18.68 1.94 -21.77
N ILE A 127 17.51 1.83 -21.11
CA ILE A 127 17.27 2.40 -19.79
C ILE A 127 18.06 1.68 -18.70
N ASN A 128 18.68 2.45 -17.83
CA ASN A 128 19.38 1.97 -16.63
C ASN A 128 19.27 3.00 -15.49
N ASP A 129 19.85 2.68 -14.34
CA ASP A 129 19.80 3.54 -13.14
C ASP A 129 20.62 4.84 -13.25
N GLU A 130 21.46 4.99 -14.27
CA GLU A 130 22.22 6.23 -14.51
C GLU A 130 21.52 7.17 -15.51
N ASN A 131 20.64 6.64 -16.39
CA ASN A 131 20.05 7.41 -17.50
C ASN A 131 18.52 7.45 -17.56
N TRP A 132 17.81 6.86 -16.62
CA TRP A 132 16.35 6.75 -16.65
C TRP A 132 15.65 8.09 -16.84
N PHE A 133 16.13 9.15 -16.22
CA PHE A 133 15.56 10.49 -16.35
C PHE A 133 15.78 11.08 -17.75
N GLU A 134 16.85 10.72 -18.45
CA GLU A 134 17.08 11.13 -19.85
C GLU A 134 16.15 10.38 -20.80
N ILE A 135 15.89 9.11 -20.54
CA ILE A 135 14.89 8.31 -21.29
C ILE A 135 13.51 8.91 -21.11
N LEU A 136 13.12 9.25 -19.86
CA LEU A 136 11.82 9.87 -19.59
C LEU A 136 11.68 11.27 -20.23
N ARG A 137 12.75 12.00 -20.45
CA ARG A 137 12.75 13.30 -21.15
C ARG A 137 12.39 13.21 -22.63
N LYS A 138 12.69 12.10 -23.31
CA LYS A 138 12.45 11.94 -24.76
C LYS A 138 10.99 12.24 -25.09
N GLU A 139 10.72 13.06 -26.12
CA GLU A 139 9.37 13.56 -26.46
C GLU A 139 8.35 12.46 -26.69
N ASN A 140 8.77 11.35 -27.28
CA ASN A 140 7.91 10.22 -27.61
C ASN A 140 7.74 9.22 -26.45
N VAL A 141 8.32 9.46 -25.26
CA VAL A 141 8.18 8.65 -24.06
C VAL A 141 7.12 9.26 -23.16
N ARG A 142 6.17 8.43 -22.70
CA ARG A 142 5.14 8.80 -21.72
C ARG A 142 5.38 8.05 -20.43
N PHE A 143 5.18 8.72 -19.30
CA PHE A 143 5.31 8.07 -18.00
C PHE A 143 4.19 8.50 -17.04
N GLY A 144 4.04 7.74 -15.96
CA GLY A 144 2.99 8.00 -14.99
C GLY A 144 3.43 7.85 -13.55
N PHE A 145 2.67 8.48 -12.66
CA PHE A 145 2.73 8.33 -11.22
C PHE A 145 1.33 8.52 -10.61
N SER A 146 1.10 8.01 -9.40
CA SER A 146 -0.18 8.18 -8.73
C SER A 146 -0.35 9.59 -8.16
N ASN A 147 -1.61 9.97 -7.90
CA ASN A 147 -1.94 11.30 -7.40
C ASN A 147 -1.37 11.52 -5.98
N PRO A 148 -0.44 12.46 -5.82
CA PRO A 148 0.22 12.70 -4.54
C PRO A 148 -0.73 13.19 -3.43
N ASN A 149 -1.93 13.66 -3.78
CA ASN A 149 -2.96 14.03 -2.80
C ASN A 149 -3.67 12.82 -2.17
N ASN A 150 -3.59 11.64 -2.81
CA ASN A 150 -4.38 10.46 -2.43
C ASN A 150 -3.49 9.25 -2.09
N ASP A 151 -2.27 9.20 -2.64
CA ASP A 151 -1.44 8.00 -2.60
C ASP A 151 0.04 8.30 -2.29
N PRO A 152 0.61 7.64 -1.26
CA PRO A 152 2.04 7.75 -0.93
C PRO A 152 3.00 7.40 -2.07
N CYS A 153 2.64 6.49 -2.98
CA CYS A 153 3.47 6.19 -4.14
C CYS A 153 3.67 7.42 -5.01
N GLY A 154 2.61 8.23 -5.21
CA GLY A 154 2.66 9.45 -6.01
C GLY A 154 3.56 10.53 -5.42
N TYR A 155 3.43 10.82 -4.12
CA TYR A 155 4.32 11.82 -3.54
C TYR A 155 5.76 11.33 -3.44
N ARG A 156 6.00 10.02 -3.25
CA ARG A 156 7.34 9.43 -3.29
C ARG A 156 7.97 9.47 -4.68
N ALA A 157 7.17 9.31 -5.74
CA ALA A 157 7.65 9.48 -7.11
C ALA A 157 8.16 10.90 -7.34
N LEU A 158 7.40 11.92 -6.95
CA LEU A 158 7.84 13.31 -7.03
C LEU A 158 9.09 13.58 -6.20
N MET A 159 9.13 13.07 -4.97
CA MET A 159 10.29 13.21 -4.09
C MET A 159 11.53 12.49 -4.66
N ALA A 160 11.38 11.29 -5.24
CA ALA A 160 12.47 10.56 -5.88
C ALA A 160 13.04 11.32 -7.07
N ILE A 161 12.19 11.91 -7.90
CA ILE A 161 12.59 12.74 -9.04
C ILE A 161 13.37 13.99 -8.54
N GLN A 162 12.91 14.62 -7.44
CA GLN A 162 13.63 15.76 -6.87
C GLN A 162 14.96 15.35 -6.21
N LEU A 163 14.98 14.27 -5.45
CA LEU A 163 16.21 13.75 -4.84
C LEU A 163 17.24 13.31 -5.88
N SER A 164 16.79 12.93 -7.08
CA SER A 164 17.68 12.58 -8.19
C SER A 164 18.55 13.75 -8.64
N GLU A 165 18.09 14.99 -8.53
CA GLU A 165 18.91 16.18 -8.79
C GLU A 165 20.11 16.26 -7.87
N LEU A 166 19.93 15.98 -6.58
CA LEU A 166 21.00 15.92 -5.60
C LEU A 166 21.93 14.72 -5.84
N TYR A 167 21.35 13.57 -6.16
CA TYR A 167 22.10 12.33 -6.33
C TYR A 167 22.98 12.34 -7.57
N TYR A 168 22.45 12.79 -8.73
CA TYR A 168 23.17 12.84 -10.00
C TYR A 168 23.88 14.19 -10.24
N ASN A 169 23.77 15.13 -9.30
CA ASN A 169 24.28 16.50 -9.46
C ASN A 169 23.77 17.17 -10.75
N ASN A 170 22.48 17.06 -11.01
CA ASN A 170 21.79 17.58 -12.20
C ASN A 170 20.49 18.29 -11.82
N SER A 171 20.54 19.60 -11.68
CA SER A 171 19.46 20.47 -11.19
C SER A 171 18.29 20.67 -12.17
N LYS A 172 18.20 19.88 -13.24
CA LYS A 172 17.15 20.03 -14.26
C LYS A 172 16.19 18.85 -14.32
N ILE A 173 16.39 17.80 -13.49
CA ILE A 173 15.60 16.57 -13.60
C ILE A 173 14.13 16.84 -13.27
N PHE A 174 13.87 17.51 -12.15
CA PHE A 174 12.51 17.85 -11.74
C PHE A 174 11.86 18.87 -12.67
N ASP A 175 12.60 19.91 -13.04
CA ASP A 175 12.11 20.93 -13.96
C ASP A 175 11.62 20.34 -15.29
N GLU A 176 12.43 19.45 -15.89
CA GLU A 176 12.15 18.88 -17.20
C GLU A 176 11.12 17.76 -17.19
N LEU A 177 11.08 16.97 -16.13
CA LEU A 177 10.12 15.86 -16.01
C LEU A 177 8.77 16.32 -15.43
N ILE A 178 8.78 17.18 -14.43
CA ILE A 178 7.57 17.53 -13.66
C ILE A 178 7.10 18.96 -13.95
N GLU A 179 7.91 19.99 -13.70
CA GLU A 179 7.45 21.38 -13.83
C GLU A 179 7.03 21.77 -15.23
N LYS A 180 7.74 21.26 -16.25
CA LYS A 180 7.43 21.48 -17.66
C LYS A 180 6.17 20.74 -18.13
N ASN A 181 5.81 19.66 -17.44
CA ASN A 181 4.75 18.74 -17.85
C ASN A 181 3.53 18.74 -16.93
N THR A 182 3.59 19.48 -15.82
CA THR A 182 2.49 19.61 -14.86
C THR A 182 2.51 21.01 -14.24
N ASN A 183 1.52 21.32 -13.44
CA ASN A 183 1.51 22.53 -12.61
C ASN A 183 2.01 22.28 -11.17
N ILE A 184 2.69 21.17 -10.92
CA ILE A 184 3.41 20.89 -9.68
C ILE A 184 4.72 21.65 -9.72
N LYS A 185 5.09 22.33 -8.62
CA LYS A 185 6.26 23.19 -8.53
C LYS A 185 7.18 22.81 -7.39
N VAL A 186 8.47 23.10 -7.54
CA VAL A 186 9.44 22.94 -6.47
C VAL A 186 10.14 24.27 -6.17
N LYS A 187 10.45 24.50 -4.90
CA LYS A 187 11.21 25.65 -4.41
C LYS A 187 12.23 25.19 -3.38
N PHE A 188 13.44 25.71 -3.45
CA PHE A 188 14.40 25.52 -2.37
C PHE A 188 14.10 26.52 -1.25
N LYS A 189 13.73 26.02 -0.07
CA LYS A 189 13.32 26.83 1.07
C LYS A 189 13.81 26.20 2.38
N ASN A 190 14.43 27.03 3.23
CA ASN A 190 14.91 26.59 4.55
C ASN A 190 15.83 25.36 4.51
N GLY A 191 16.68 25.23 3.48
CA GLY A 191 17.61 24.13 3.35
C GLY A 191 17.04 22.84 2.76
N VAL A 192 15.75 22.81 2.36
CA VAL A 192 15.08 21.66 1.77
C VAL A 192 14.36 22.03 0.48
N TYR A 193 14.11 21.04 -0.38
CA TYR A 193 13.28 21.20 -1.56
C TYR A 193 11.81 21.01 -1.17
N ALA A 194 11.02 22.08 -1.33
CA ALA A 194 9.59 22.13 -1.07
C ALA A 194 8.81 21.92 -2.36
N ILE A 195 8.22 20.74 -2.54
CA ILE A 195 7.34 20.42 -3.68
C ILE A 195 5.93 20.89 -3.34
N GLU A 196 5.40 21.83 -4.10
CA GLU A 196 4.05 22.36 -3.94
C GLU A 196 3.10 21.65 -4.91
N VAL A 197 2.12 20.91 -4.39
CA VAL A 197 1.16 20.14 -5.18
C VAL A 197 -0.20 20.84 -5.15
N PRO A 198 -0.81 21.11 -6.31
CA PRO A 198 -2.21 21.57 -6.39
C PRO A 198 -3.18 20.49 -5.89
N ASP A 199 -4.40 20.87 -5.52
CA ASP A 199 -5.45 19.88 -5.24
C ASP A 199 -5.75 19.00 -6.46
N SER A 200 -6.34 17.82 -6.21
CA SER A 200 -6.58 16.83 -7.27
C SER A 200 -7.37 17.35 -8.45
N ALA A 201 -8.33 18.25 -8.22
CA ALA A 201 -9.17 18.81 -9.28
C ALA A 201 -8.44 19.85 -10.16
N ARG A 202 -7.33 20.38 -9.65
CA ARG A 202 -6.50 21.39 -10.35
C ARG A 202 -5.22 20.82 -10.91
N LEU A 203 -4.92 19.53 -10.73
CA LEU A 203 -3.78 18.90 -11.38
C LEU A 203 -3.92 18.98 -12.91
N GLN A 204 -2.88 19.48 -13.59
CA GLN A 204 -2.87 19.69 -15.03
C GLN A 204 -1.67 18.99 -15.68
N PRO A 205 -1.72 17.65 -15.83
CA PRO A 205 -0.67 16.93 -16.54
C PRO A 205 -0.75 17.20 -18.04
N SER A 206 0.41 17.33 -18.70
CA SER A 206 0.52 17.34 -20.16
C SER A 206 0.24 15.92 -20.72
N LYS A 207 0.20 15.78 -22.04
CA LYS A 207 0.06 14.46 -22.69
C LYS A 207 1.22 13.50 -22.36
N LYS A 208 2.34 14.01 -21.88
CA LYS A 208 3.54 13.23 -21.52
C LYS A 208 3.42 12.51 -20.19
N VAL A 209 2.65 13.07 -19.26
CA VAL A 209 2.52 12.58 -17.89
C VAL A 209 1.11 12.08 -17.63
N LEU A 210 0.97 10.88 -17.12
CA LEU A 210 -0.29 10.29 -16.66
C LEU A 210 -0.34 10.29 -15.14
N ILE A 211 -1.39 10.89 -14.57
CA ILE A 211 -1.67 10.83 -13.13
C ILE A 211 -2.95 10.03 -12.92
N ARG A 212 -2.91 9.03 -12.02
CA ARG A 212 -4.06 8.22 -11.62
C ARG A 212 -4.25 8.29 -10.11
N ASN A 213 -5.42 7.89 -9.59
CA ASN A 213 -5.71 8.04 -8.16
C ASN A 213 -4.75 7.25 -7.27
N PHE A 214 -4.36 6.03 -7.68
CA PHE A 214 -3.38 5.19 -6.98
C PHE A 214 -2.58 4.32 -7.96
N GLU A 215 -1.46 3.76 -7.49
CA GLU A 215 -0.45 3.13 -8.37
C GLU A 215 -0.94 1.92 -9.16
N MET A 216 -1.91 1.15 -8.65
CA MET A 216 -2.45 -0.01 -9.37
C MET A 216 -3.12 0.37 -10.71
N GLU A 217 -3.72 1.56 -10.81
CA GLU A 217 -4.32 2.05 -12.06
C GLU A 217 -3.27 2.33 -13.15
N LEU A 218 -2.02 2.60 -12.75
CA LEU A 218 -0.91 2.82 -13.68
C LEU A 218 -0.45 1.54 -14.35
N ILE A 219 -0.56 0.39 -13.66
CA ILE A 219 -0.23 -0.92 -14.22
C ILE A 219 -1.10 -1.20 -15.44
N SER A 220 -2.41 -0.96 -15.35
CA SER A 220 -3.32 -1.13 -16.49
C SER A 220 -2.98 -0.19 -17.65
N ALA A 221 -2.57 1.06 -17.37
CA ALA A 221 -2.13 2.00 -18.39
C ALA A 221 -0.80 1.59 -19.05
N LEU A 222 0.09 0.95 -18.30
CA LEU A 222 1.33 0.38 -18.81
C LEU A 222 1.07 -0.83 -19.73
N GLU A 223 0.17 -1.73 -19.31
CA GLU A 223 -0.23 -2.91 -20.08
C GLU A 223 -0.93 -2.56 -21.39
N SER A 224 -1.81 -1.54 -21.38
CA SER A 224 -2.46 -1.04 -22.60
C SER A 224 -1.50 -0.33 -23.55
N GLY A 225 -0.35 0.15 -23.06
CA GLY A 225 0.60 0.96 -23.81
C GLY A 225 0.25 2.45 -23.84
N ASP A 226 -0.63 2.90 -22.96
CA ASP A 226 -0.93 4.34 -22.78
C ASP A 226 0.26 5.11 -22.23
N ILE A 227 1.13 4.44 -21.47
CA ILE A 227 2.41 4.94 -20.98
C ILE A 227 3.52 3.92 -21.23
N ASP A 228 4.77 4.39 -21.29
CA ASP A 228 5.95 3.55 -21.44
C ASP A 228 6.54 3.15 -20.08
N TYR A 229 6.41 4.01 -19.06
CA TYR A 229 6.99 3.82 -17.73
C TYR A 229 6.03 4.32 -16.64
N CYS A 230 6.08 3.70 -15.46
CA CYS A 230 5.42 4.26 -14.28
C CYS A 230 6.23 4.06 -13.01
N PHE A 231 6.15 5.05 -12.12
CA PHE A 231 6.63 4.90 -10.76
C PHE A 231 5.64 4.08 -9.97
N THR A 232 6.11 3.00 -9.38
CA THR A 232 5.32 2.09 -8.54
C THR A 232 6.22 1.43 -7.50
N TYR A 233 5.64 0.64 -6.61
CA TYR A 233 6.43 -0.15 -5.67
C TYR A 233 6.95 -1.45 -6.30
N GLU A 234 8.13 -1.92 -5.86
CA GLU A 234 8.74 -3.17 -6.34
C GLU A 234 7.77 -4.36 -6.19
N SER A 235 7.05 -4.43 -5.08
CA SER A 235 6.06 -5.48 -4.85
C SER A 235 4.94 -5.47 -5.89
N VAL A 236 4.41 -4.30 -6.22
CA VAL A 236 3.35 -4.14 -7.23
C VAL A 236 3.85 -4.54 -8.61
N ALA A 237 5.05 -4.10 -8.99
CA ALA A 237 5.66 -4.50 -10.26
C ALA A 237 5.84 -6.03 -10.35
N LYS A 238 6.34 -6.67 -9.29
CA LYS A 238 6.49 -8.15 -9.21
C LYS A 238 5.16 -8.88 -9.31
N GLN A 239 4.16 -8.46 -8.54
CA GLN A 239 2.84 -9.09 -8.49
C GLN A 239 2.13 -9.05 -9.84
N ASN A 240 2.39 -8.01 -10.64
CA ASN A 240 1.80 -7.85 -11.96
C ASN A 240 2.76 -8.25 -13.11
N ASN A 241 3.83 -8.99 -12.82
CA ASN A 241 4.81 -9.48 -13.80
C ASN A 241 5.40 -8.38 -14.70
N GLN A 242 5.51 -7.15 -14.17
CA GLN A 242 6.15 -6.05 -14.89
C GLN A 242 7.67 -6.15 -14.77
N ILE A 243 8.37 -5.77 -15.83
CA ILE A 243 9.79 -5.50 -15.76
C ILE A 243 9.97 -4.18 -15.01
N PHE A 244 11.03 -4.04 -14.24
CA PHE A 244 11.29 -2.80 -13.52
C PHE A 244 12.77 -2.50 -13.38
N LEU A 245 13.08 -1.22 -13.35
CA LEU A 245 14.38 -0.68 -13.02
C LEU A 245 14.41 -0.34 -11.52
N LYS A 246 15.37 -0.89 -10.78
CA LYS A 246 15.68 -0.45 -9.42
C LYS A 246 16.41 0.87 -9.46
N LEU A 247 15.90 1.84 -8.74
CA LEU A 247 16.56 3.12 -8.55
C LEU A 247 17.64 3.00 -7.46
N PRO A 248 18.64 3.89 -7.44
CA PRO A 248 19.61 3.95 -6.35
C PRO A 248 18.95 4.11 -4.97
N SER A 249 19.48 3.44 -3.95
CA SER A 249 18.90 3.41 -2.59
C SER A 249 18.75 4.78 -1.93
N LYS A 250 19.48 5.80 -2.39
CA LYS A 250 19.33 7.18 -1.93
C LYS A 250 18.09 7.89 -2.48
N ILE A 251 17.40 7.30 -3.49
CA ILE A 251 16.24 7.91 -4.10
C ILE A 251 15.01 6.97 -4.16
N ASP A 252 15.17 5.68 -3.85
CA ASP A 252 14.11 4.68 -3.90
C ASP A 252 13.33 4.49 -2.59
N PHE A 253 13.73 5.19 -1.52
CA PHE A 253 13.13 5.14 -0.19
C PHE A 253 13.16 3.76 0.49
N SER A 254 14.04 2.84 0.08
CA SER A 254 14.13 1.50 0.67
C SER A 254 14.94 1.44 1.96
N SER A 255 15.89 2.36 2.15
CA SER A 255 16.90 2.28 3.21
C SER A 255 16.60 3.21 4.39
N ILE A 256 16.57 2.66 5.59
CA ILE A 256 16.52 3.43 6.85
C ILE A 256 17.80 4.26 7.03
N GLU A 257 18.95 3.76 6.58
CA GLU A 257 20.24 4.45 6.67
C GLU A 257 20.26 5.74 5.85
N ASN A 258 19.50 5.79 4.76
CA ASN A 258 19.35 6.98 3.91
C ASN A 258 18.24 7.94 4.39
N ALA A 259 17.62 7.72 5.54
CA ALA A 259 16.52 8.56 6.03
C ALA A 259 16.89 10.05 6.14
N SER A 260 18.15 10.36 6.51
CA SER A 260 18.65 11.75 6.55
C SER A 260 18.70 12.39 5.15
N PHE A 261 19.05 11.61 4.12
CA PHE A 261 19.07 12.08 2.73
C PHE A 261 17.66 12.32 2.21
N TYR A 262 16.70 11.46 2.53
CA TYR A 262 15.30 11.63 2.11
C TYR A 262 14.67 12.90 2.66
N LYS A 263 15.08 13.37 3.86
CA LYS A 263 14.58 14.60 4.48
C LYS A 263 14.94 15.90 3.73
N ASN A 264 15.84 15.85 2.74
CA ASN A 264 16.13 17.01 1.89
C ASN A 264 14.93 17.41 1.01
N VAL A 265 13.89 16.59 0.92
CA VAL A 265 12.67 16.90 0.18
C VAL A 265 11.44 16.84 1.07
N GLN A 266 10.55 17.80 0.88
CA GLN A 266 9.24 17.88 1.53
C GLN A 266 8.17 18.14 0.47
N LEU A 267 6.98 17.63 0.68
CA LEU A 267 5.85 17.84 -0.20
C LEU A 267 4.73 18.52 0.58
N TYR A 268 4.23 19.62 0.03
CA TYR A 268 3.19 20.47 0.60
C TYR A 268 1.87 20.15 -0.09
N LEU A 269 0.93 19.57 0.66
CA LEU A 269 -0.41 19.27 0.18
C LEU A 269 -1.35 20.48 0.35
N PRO A 270 -2.42 20.57 -0.45
CA PRO A 270 -3.36 21.69 -0.42
C PRO A 270 -4.09 21.89 0.91
N ASN A 271 -4.24 20.83 1.69
CA ASN A 271 -4.85 20.87 3.02
C ASN A 271 -3.92 21.44 4.11
N GLY A 272 -2.72 21.90 3.74
CA GLY A 272 -1.69 22.41 4.65
C GLY A 272 -0.79 21.31 5.24
N GLU A 273 -1.01 20.07 4.87
CA GLU A 273 -0.18 18.96 5.32
C GLU A 273 1.19 18.99 4.64
N ILE A 274 2.25 18.73 5.43
CA ILE A 274 3.61 18.57 4.93
C ILE A 274 4.02 17.11 5.09
N VAL A 275 4.37 16.48 3.96
CA VAL A 275 4.95 15.14 3.93
C VAL A 275 6.47 15.28 3.83
N ILE A 276 7.20 14.65 4.75
CA ILE A 276 8.67 14.66 4.77
C ILE A 276 9.15 13.35 4.16
N GLY A 277 10.19 13.41 3.31
CA GLY A 277 10.79 12.22 2.72
C GLY A 277 11.27 11.24 3.81
N ASN A 278 10.75 10.02 3.78
CA ASN A 278 11.04 8.95 4.74
C ASN A 278 11.07 7.59 4.03
N PRO A 279 11.73 6.57 4.60
CA PRO A 279 11.65 5.20 4.08
C PRO A 279 10.22 4.70 3.91
N ILE A 280 10.01 3.80 2.94
CA ILE A 280 8.72 3.17 2.70
C ILE A 280 8.50 2.09 3.75
N VAL A 281 7.58 2.34 4.68
CA VAL A 281 7.20 1.41 5.74
C VAL A 281 5.68 1.35 5.85
N TYR A 282 5.13 0.15 5.77
CA TYR A 282 3.71 -0.08 5.93
C TYR A 282 3.28 -0.03 7.39
N GLY A 283 2.13 0.59 7.63
CA GLY A 283 1.51 0.67 8.93
C GLY A 283 0.12 0.06 8.98
N VAL A 284 -0.26 -0.49 10.13
CA VAL A 284 -1.60 -1.01 10.40
C VAL A 284 -2.10 -0.53 11.75
N THR A 285 -3.40 -0.27 11.85
CA THR A 285 -4.10 0.01 13.11
C THR A 285 -5.54 -0.51 13.06
N ILE A 286 -6.16 -0.58 14.23
CA ILE A 286 -7.59 -0.83 14.42
C ILE A 286 -8.24 0.47 14.85
N PRO A 287 -9.19 1.03 14.09
CA PRO A 287 -9.88 2.24 14.47
C PRO A 287 -10.64 2.10 15.81
N LYS A 288 -10.73 3.19 16.56
CA LYS A 288 -11.45 3.20 17.85
C LYS A 288 -12.93 2.85 17.73
N ASN A 289 -13.54 3.16 16.59
CA ASN A 289 -14.94 2.86 16.26
C ASN A 289 -15.14 1.52 15.52
N ALA A 290 -14.09 0.68 15.41
CA ALA A 290 -14.20 -0.64 14.80
C ALA A 290 -15.29 -1.49 15.48
N LEU A 291 -16.14 -2.12 14.67
CA LEU A 291 -17.26 -2.93 15.15
C LEU A 291 -16.80 -4.30 15.66
N ASN A 292 -15.79 -4.89 15.00
CA ASN A 292 -15.33 -6.24 15.25
C ASN A 292 -13.90 -6.28 15.85
N LYS A 293 -13.65 -5.50 16.92
CA LYS A 293 -12.31 -5.31 17.50
C LYS A 293 -11.55 -6.59 17.80
N ASN A 294 -12.22 -7.61 18.32
CA ASN A 294 -11.58 -8.89 18.66
C ASN A 294 -11.11 -9.63 17.40
N LEU A 295 -11.92 -9.66 16.35
CA LEU A 295 -11.54 -10.27 15.07
C LEU A 295 -10.46 -9.45 14.37
N ALA A 296 -10.54 -8.12 14.45
CA ALA A 296 -9.50 -7.24 13.93
C ALA A 296 -8.14 -7.47 14.64
N LEU A 297 -8.15 -7.71 15.97
CA LEU A 297 -6.95 -8.08 16.71
C LEU A 297 -6.36 -9.42 16.21
N GLU A 298 -7.18 -10.45 16.01
CA GLU A 298 -6.72 -11.73 15.46
C GLU A 298 -6.17 -11.57 14.03
N PHE A 299 -6.80 -10.72 13.22
CA PHE A 299 -6.30 -10.38 11.88
C PHE A 299 -4.93 -9.69 11.94
N VAL A 300 -4.75 -8.69 12.80
CA VAL A 300 -3.46 -8.00 12.98
C VAL A 300 -2.39 -8.96 13.51
N LYS A 301 -2.72 -9.87 14.44
CA LYS A 301 -1.80 -10.92 14.89
C LYS A 301 -1.34 -11.81 13.75
N LEU A 302 -2.27 -12.25 12.90
CA LEU A 302 -1.92 -13.03 11.71
C LEU A 302 -1.00 -12.24 10.78
N LEU A 303 -1.30 -10.96 10.54
CA LEU A 303 -0.52 -10.10 9.65
C LEU A 303 0.95 -9.98 10.08
N ILE A 304 1.21 -9.92 11.39
CA ILE A 304 2.57 -9.81 11.95
C ILE A 304 3.17 -11.18 12.34
N SER A 305 2.43 -12.27 12.22
CA SER A 305 2.92 -13.63 12.48
C SER A 305 3.94 -14.08 11.42
N LYS A 306 4.62 -15.18 11.68
CA LYS A 306 5.54 -15.78 10.71
C LYS A 306 4.84 -16.09 9.39
N GLU A 307 3.64 -16.66 9.43
CA GLU A 307 2.85 -16.98 8.24
C GLU A 307 2.48 -15.73 7.44
N GLY A 308 2.02 -14.67 8.12
CA GLY A 308 1.72 -13.39 7.48
C GLY A 308 2.95 -12.76 6.83
N GLN A 309 4.08 -12.77 7.53
CA GLN A 309 5.35 -12.24 7.03
C GLN A 309 5.90 -13.02 5.84
N GLU A 310 5.76 -14.37 5.83
CA GLU A 310 6.11 -15.21 4.68
C GLU A 310 5.25 -14.86 3.45
N ILE A 311 3.97 -14.55 3.64
CA ILE A 311 3.09 -14.07 2.56
C ILE A 311 3.62 -12.76 1.99
N PHE A 312 3.93 -11.76 2.82
CA PHE A 312 4.49 -10.49 2.36
C PHE A 312 5.80 -10.68 1.60
N SER A 313 6.74 -11.45 2.18
CA SER A 313 8.03 -11.75 1.56
C SER A 313 7.88 -12.40 0.17
N SER A 314 6.96 -13.37 0.05
CA SER A 314 6.70 -14.08 -1.22
C SER A 314 6.16 -13.17 -2.31
N LEU A 315 5.59 -12.02 -1.95
CA LEU A 315 4.97 -11.05 -2.85
C LEU A 315 5.82 -9.77 -3.04
N GLY A 316 7.04 -9.78 -2.53
CA GLY A 316 8.01 -8.71 -2.79
C GLY A 316 7.98 -7.53 -1.81
N GLN A 317 7.16 -7.58 -0.76
CA GLN A 317 7.33 -6.72 0.40
C GLN A 317 8.38 -7.32 1.34
N GLU A 318 9.27 -6.51 1.88
CA GLU A 318 10.26 -6.94 2.87
C GLU A 318 9.65 -6.84 4.29
N PRO A 319 9.40 -7.96 4.99
CA PRO A 319 8.86 -7.91 6.35
C PRO A 319 9.78 -7.17 7.32
N LEU A 320 9.20 -6.48 8.30
CA LEU A 320 9.89 -6.03 9.50
C LEU A 320 9.79 -7.11 10.57
N VAL A 321 10.93 -7.72 10.90
CA VAL A 321 11.05 -8.81 11.89
C VAL A 321 12.06 -8.43 12.95
N PRO A 322 11.65 -8.19 14.19
CA PRO A 322 10.27 -8.06 14.66
C PRO A 322 9.56 -6.84 14.07
N ALA A 323 8.23 -6.88 13.98
CA ALA A 323 7.43 -5.71 13.70
C ALA A 323 7.64 -4.64 14.81
N ILE A 324 7.41 -3.38 14.48
CA ILE A 324 7.65 -2.26 15.42
C ILE A 324 6.30 -1.61 15.74
N ALA A 325 6.00 -1.47 17.03
CA ALA A 325 4.75 -0.89 17.49
C ALA A 325 4.98 0.43 18.24
N GLU A 326 4.06 1.36 18.08
CA GLU A 326 4.05 2.63 18.80
C GLU A 326 2.65 3.00 19.30
N GLY A 327 2.57 3.71 20.42
CA GLY A 327 1.34 4.16 21.03
C GLY A 327 0.75 3.18 22.07
N ASN A 328 -0.55 3.29 22.34
CA ASN A 328 -1.25 2.56 23.40
C ASN A 328 -1.75 1.19 22.89
N LEU A 329 -0.83 0.24 22.70
CA LEU A 329 -1.18 -1.10 22.23
C LEU A 329 -2.24 -1.80 23.08
N PRO A 330 -3.25 -2.42 22.45
CA PRO A 330 -4.18 -3.32 23.13
C PRO A 330 -3.44 -4.49 23.83
N ASN A 331 -3.96 -4.90 24.99
CA ASN A 331 -3.34 -5.99 25.78
C ASN A 331 -3.13 -7.28 24.95
N GLY A 332 -4.02 -7.57 24.00
CA GLY A 332 -3.91 -8.74 23.14
C GLY A 332 -2.74 -8.71 22.13
N LEU A 333 -2.10 -7.55 21.91
CA LEU A 333 -0.94 -7.40 21.03
C LEU A 333 0.38 -7.22 21.79
N LYS A 334 0.34 -6.75 23.04
CA LYS A 334 1.56 -6.51 23.85
C LYS A 334 2.55 -7.68 23.90
N PRO A 335 2.11 -8.95 24.02
CA PRO A 335 3.03 -10.09 24.06
C PRO A 335 3.90 -10.26 22.80
N TYR A 336 3.49 -9.70 21.67
CA TYR A 336 4.24 -9.78 20.41
C TYR A 336 5.39 -8.78 20.32
N PHE A 337 5.44 -7.80 21.25
CA PHE A 337 6.39 -6.69 21.24
C PHE A 337 7.20 -6.57 22.55
N ASN A 338 6.80 -7.24 23.59
CA ASN A 338 7.62 -7.40 24.80
C ASN A 338 8.59 -8.53 24.50
N GLY A 339 9.78 -8.21 23.97
CA GLY A 339 10.84 -9.19 23.78
C GLY A 339 11.14 -9.87 25.12
N GLU A 340 10.97 -11.20 25.18
CA GLU A 340 11.70 -12.05 26.11
C GLU A 340 13.15 -12.22 25.65
#